data_537c1a97084b2029e887f14f483d628a
#
_entry.id   537c1a97084b2029e887f14f483d628a
#
_cell.length_a   1.000
_cell.length_b   1.000
_cell.length_c   1.000
_cell.angle_alpha   90.00
_cell.angle_beta   90.00
_cell.angle_gamma   90.00
#
_symmetry.space_group_name_H-M   'P 1'
#
loop_
_entity.id
_entity.type
_entity.pdbx_description
1 polymer ?
#
loop_
_entity_poly.entity_id
_entity_poly.type
_entity_poly.pdbx_seq_one_letter_code
_entity_poly.pdbx_strand_id
1 'polypeptide(L)'
;MSKVLVDQIEKRTGGTAMDVPAGGKWTATNIANDTITKTQVNASAAIAASKLGTGVGKIATVATWTAAQRGEVTALTSASTVTIDLADSNNFSCTMAHNITFANPTNAVAGQSGSIFLTQDGTGSRTGSWGTNFDWAGGTAPTLTTTAAAVDRIDYVVRSATSIQAVATLNLS
;
A
#
# COMPACT_ATOMS: atom_id res chain seq x y z
N MET A 1 40.29 -40.42 -2.90
CA MET A 1 40.18 -39.10 -3.49
C MET A 1 40.60 -38.09 -2.45
N SER A 2 41.65 -37.33 -2.72
CA SER A 2 42.14 -36.30 -1.78
C SER A 2 41.22 -35.08 -1.86
N LYS A 3 40.62 -34.66 -0.74
CA LYS A 3 39.89 -33.38 -0.66
C LYS A 3 40.90 -32.30 -0.41
N VAL A 4 41.02 -31.34 -1.31
CA VAL A 4 41.74 -30.10 -1.07
C VAL A 4 40.76 -29.17 -0.35
N LEU A 5 41.02 -28.90 0.93
CA LEU A 5 40.37 -27.85 1.70
C LEU A 5 41.08 -26.54 1.37
N VAL A 6 40.40 -25.62 0.70
CA VAL A 6 40.92 -24.29 0.43
C VAL A 6 40.31 -23.35 1.45
N ASP A 7 41.10 -22.93 2.45
CA ASP A 7 40.66 -22.01 3.48
C ASP A 7 40.52 -20.57 3.00
N GLN A 8 41.15 -20.23 1.89
CA GLN A 8 41.04 -18.91 1.28
C GLN A 8 41.06 -19.06 -0.26
N ILE A 9 40.15 -18.38 -0.90
CA ILE A 9 40.19 -18.17 -2.36
C ILE A 9 40.69 -16.78 -2.58
N GLU A 10 41.99 -16.64 -2.84
CA GLU A 10 42.58 -15.35 -3.18
C GLU A 10 42.22 -14.97 -4.62
N LYS A 11 41.98 -13.66 -4.81
CA LYS A 11 41.75 -13.11 -6.15
C LYS A 11 43.03 -13.27 -6.96
N ARG A 12 42.99 -14.14 -7.96
CA ARG A 12 44.08 -14.28 -8.90
C ARG A 12 44.29 -12.96 -9.66
N THR A 13 45.47 -12.37 -9.56
CA THR A 13 45.80 -11.14 -10.27
C THR A 13 45.59 -11.35 -11.77
N GLY A 14 44.64 -10.63 -12.37
CA GLY A 14 44.28 -10.71 -13.79
C GLY A 14 43.06 -11.56 -14.16
N GLY A 15 42.42 -12.23 -13.19
CA GLY A 15 41.15 -12.95 -13.43
C GLY A 15 39.92 -12.06 -13.26
N THR A 16 39.03 -12.07 -14.24
CA THR A 16 37.79 -11.26 -14.22
C THR A 16 36.60 -12.01 -13.57
N ALA A 17 36.72 -13.30 -13.33
CA ALA A 17 35.62 -14.07 -12.72
C ALA A 17 36.19 -15.20 -11.85
N MET A 18 35.51 -15.50 -10.78
CA MET A 18 35.64 -16.73 -10.02
C MET A 18 34.60 -17.71 -10.56
N ASP A 19 35.07 -18.76 -11.20
CA ASP A 19 34.20 -19.79 -11.76
C ASP A 19 33.75 -20.74 -10.66
N VAL A 20 32.46 -20.90 -10.47
CA VAL A 20 31.88 -21.91 -9.61
C VAL A 20 31.62 -23.13 -10.49
N PRO A 21 32.26 -24.30 -10.23
CA PRO A 21 32.02 -25.49 -11.03
C PRO A 21 30.52 -25.80 -11.16
N ALA A 22 30.12 -26.41 -12.27
CA ALA A 22 28.73 -26.79 -12.52
C ALA A 22 28.16 -27.59 -11.32
N GLY A 23 27.12 -27.03 -10.69
CA GLY A 23 26.51 -27.56 -9.47
C GLY A 23 27.00 -26.94 -8.16
N GLY A 24 28.03 -26.09 -8.18
CA GLY A 24 28.44 -25.31 -7.01
C GLY A 24 27.40 -24.22 -6.68
N LYS A 25 27.22 -23.97 -5.40
CA LYS A 25 26.28 -22.95 -4.90
C LYS A 25 27.01 -21.99 -3.95
N TRP A 26 26.83 -20.70 -4.13
CA TRP A 26 27.11 -19.74 -3.09
C TRP A 26 25.92 -19.74 -2.11
N THR A 27 26.20 -19.95 -0.84
CA THR A 27 25.18 -19.85 0.21
C THR A 27 25.15 -18.42 0.75
N ALA A 28 24.06 -18.05 1.41
CA ALA A 28 23.90 -16.75 2.06
C ALA A 28 25.04 -16.45 3.05
N THR A 29 25.69 -17.50 3.60
CA THR A 29 26.85 -17.37 4.52
C THR A 29 28.13 -16.91 3.80
N ASN A 30 28.22 -17.14 2.49
CA ASN A 30 29.40 -16.79 1.68
C ASN A 30 29.29 -15.41 1.03
N ILE A 31 28.14 -14.79 1.10
CA ILE A 31 27.88 -13.47 0.51
C ILE A 31 27.53 -12.53 1.65
N ALA A 32 28.42 -11.58 1.94
CA ALA A 32 28.14 -10.55 2.93
C ALA A 32 26.95 -9.69 2.48
N ASN A 33 26.14 -9.21 3.43
CA ASN A 33 25.09 -8.26 3.15
C ASN A 33 25.66 -7.06 2.39
N ASP A 34 24.89 -6.57 1.43
CA ASP A 34 25.23 -5.42 0.56
C ASP A 34 26.38 -5.65 -0.43
N THR A 35 26.86 -6.90 -0.59
CA THR A 35 27.93 -7.22 -1.54
C THR A 35 27.40 -7.36 -2.98
N ILE A 36 26.12 -7.66 -3.16
CA ILE A 36 25.49 -7.78 -4.49
C ILE A 36 24.93 -6.42 -4.89
N THR A 37 25.65 -5.73 -5.77
CA THR A 37 25.21 -4.44 -6.30
C THR A 37 24.38 -4.62 -7.57
N LYS A 38 23.70 -3.55 -8.01
CA LYS A 38 22.93 -3.53 -9.25
C LYS A 38 23.73 -4.01 -10.47
N THR A 39 25.04 -3.76 -10.48
CA THR A 39 25.95 -4.14 -11.58
C THR A 39 26.19 -5.67 -11.62
N GLN A 40 26.03 -6.36 -10.51
CA GLN A 40 26.28 -7.80 -10.39
C GLN A 40 25.00 -8.63 -10.66
N VAL A 41 23.84 -8.00 -10.69
CA VAL A 41 22.60 -8.65 -11.09
C VAL A 41 22.42 -8.43 -12.59
N ASN A 42 22.49 -9.52 -13.36
CA ASN A 42 22.26 -9.45 -14.80
C ASN A 42 20.86 -8.88 -15.08
N ALA A 43 20.75 -7.96 -16.04
CA ALA A 43 19.47 -7.36 -16.44
C ALA A 43 18.40 -8.42 -16.87
N SER A 44 18.86 -9.60 -17.28
CA SER A 44 17.99 -10.73 -17.63
C SER A 44 17.78 -11.73 -16.48
N ALA A 45 18.26 -11.42 -15.27
CA ALA A 45 18.06 -12.29 -14.13
C ALA A 45 16.57 -12.37 -13.76
N ALA A 46 15.97 -13.54 -13.93
CA ALA A 46 14.61 -13.81 -13.48
C ALA A 46 14.58 -13.99 -11.94
N ILE A 47 14.55 -12.89 -11.21
CA ILE A 47 14.42 -12.93 -9.75
C ILE A 47 12.95 -13.14 -9.42
N ALA A 48 12.60 -14.30 -8.87
CA ALA A 48 11.22 -14.57 -8.48
C ALA A 48 10.72 -13.55 -7.45
N ALA A 49 9.48 -13.08 -7.60
CA ALA A 49 8.87 -12.10 -6.71
C ALA A 49 8.94 -12.50 -5.21
N SER A 50 8.91 -13.82 -4.93
CA SER A 50 9.09 -14.37 -3.57
C SER A 50 10.47 -14.11 -2.95
N LYS A 51 11.46 -13.70 -3.76
CA LYS A 51 12.83 -13.36 -3.31
C LYS A 51 13.03 -11.87 -3.15
N LEU A 52 12.07 -11.07 -3.60
CA LEU A 52 12.03 -9.64 -3.41
C LEU A 52 11.28 -9.39 -2.09
N GLY A 53 11.90 -8.71 -1.15
CA GLY A 53 11.25 -8.38 0.13
C GLY A 53 10.04 -7.46 -0.06
N THR A 54 9.17 -7.38 0.94
CA THR A 54 8.07 -6.42 0.98
C THR A 54 8.61 -5.00 0.85
N GLY A 55 8.17 -4.25 -0.14
CA GLY A 55 8.59 -2.87 -0.38
C GLY A 55 9.36 -2.63 -1.69
N VAL A 56 9.48 -3.63 -2.55
CA VAL A 56 10.07 -3.47 -3.91
C VAL A 56 9.06 -2.87 -4.87
N GLY A 57 8.83 -1.59 -4.79
CA GLY A 57 7.89 -0.92 -5.67
C GLY A 57 8.40 0.38 -6.28
N LYS A 58 9.65 0.75 -6.04
CA LYS A 58 10.19 1.97 -6.67
C LYS A 58 10.64 1.69 -8.10
N ILE A 59 9.71 1.84 -9.02
CA ILE A 59 10.03 1.88 -10.45
C ILE A 59 10.34 3.35 -10.77
N ALA A 60 11.59 3.64 -11.07
CA ALA A 60 12.04 4.98 -11.47
C ALA A 60 11.57 5.38 -12.89
N THR A 61 10.87 4.49 -13.59
CA THR A 61 10.33 4.68 -14.93
C THR A 61 8.84 4.41 -14.96
N VAL A 62 8.15 4.95 -15.95
CA VAL A 62 6.73 4.65 -16.16
C VAL A 62 6.53 3.14 -16.29
N ALA A 63 5.69 2.57 -15.44
CA ALA A 63 5.32 1.16 -15.47
C ALA A 63 3.88 1.01 -15.96
N THR A 64 3.68 0.14 -16.93
CA THR A 64 2.34 -0.28 -17.36
C THR A 64 2.00 -1.60 -16.67
N TRP A 65 0.91 -1.59 -15.91
CA TRP A 65 0.39 -2.80 -15.28
C TRP A 65 -0.58 -3.49 -16.25
N THR A 66 -0.28 -4.69 -16.68
CA THR A 66 -1.12 -5.46 -17.61
C THR A 66 -2.16 -6.32 -16.92
N ALA A 67 -2.06 -6.46 -15.59
CA ALA A 67 -3.04 -7.14 -14.75
C ALA A 67 -3.76 -6.15 -13.83
N ALA A 68 -4.98 -6.50 -13.39
CA ALA A 68 -5.74 -5.69 -12.46
C ALA A 68 -4.99 -5.48 -11.14
N GLN A 69 -4.88 -4.23 -10.70
CA GLN A 69 -4.37 -3.88 -9.38
C GLN A 69 -5.54 -3.80 -8.41
N ARG A 70 -5.50 -4.57 -7.34
CA ARG A 70 -6.55 -4.62 -6.32
C ARG A 70 -5.99 -4.04 -5.03
N GLY A 71 -6.56 -2.92 -4.58
CA GLY A 71 -6.33 -2.40 -3.24
C GLY A 71 -7.19 -3.16 -2.22
N GLU A 72 -6.64 -3.40 -1.06
CA GLU A 72 -7.42 -3.90 0.08
C GLU A 72 -8.48 -2.89 0.49
N VAL A 73 -9.61 -3.37 1.01
CA VAL A 73 -10.64 -2.55 1.64
C VAL A 73 -10.61 -2.83 3.14
N THR A 74 -10.02 -1.92 3.90
CA THR A 74 -9.86 -2.07 5.35
C THR A 74 -11.16 -1.70 6.07
N ALA A 75 -11.65 -2.59 6.93
CA ALA A 75 -12.85 -2.36 7.70
C ALA A 75 -12.58 -1.43 8.90
N LEU A 76 -13.35 -0.35 9.01
CA LEU A 76 -13.33 0.55 10.15
C LEU A 76 -14.37 0.13 11.18
N THR A 77 -14.01 0.15 12.45
CA THR A 77 -14.94 -0.09 13.55
C THR A 77 -15.80 1.15 13.78
N SER A 78 -17.14 1.00 13.73
CA SER A 78 -18.06 2.10 14.01
C SER A 78 -17.98 2.55 15.47
N ALA A 79 -17.81 3.84 15.66
CA ALA A 79 -17.78 4.53 16.95
C ALA A 79 -18.30 5.96 16.76
N SER A 80 -18.51 6.71 17.86
CA SER A 80 -18.91 8.13 17.78
C SER A 80 -17.84 9.00 17.09
N THR A 81 -16.59 8.59 17.15
CA THR A 81 -15.47 9.21 16.42
C THR A 81 -14.63 8.12 15.79
N VAL A 82 -14.35 8.25 14.50
CA VAL A 82 -13.50 7.33 13.72
C VAL A 82 -12.36 8.11 13.10
N THR A 83 -11.13 7.68 13.34
CA THR A 83 -9.94 8.23 12.68
C THR A 83 -9.47 7.21 11.65
N ILE A 84 -9.33 7.63 10.41
CA ILE A 84 -8.84 6.80 9.32
C ILE A 84 -7.32 6.94 9.27
N ASP A 85 -6.60 5.82 9.37
CA ASP A 85 -5.17 5.79 9.11
C ASP A 85 -4.93 5.48 7.62
N LEU A 86 -4.46 6.47 6.88
CA LEU A 86 -4.21 6.33 5.45
C LEU A 86 -2.94 5.51 5.13
N ALA A 87 -2.14 5.14 6.13
CA ALA A 87 -1.06 4.18 5.95
C ALA A 87 -1.56 2.73 5.83
N ASP A 88 -2.76 2.43 6.36
CA ASP A 88 -3.29 1.06 6.38
C ASP A 88 -3.82 0.62 5.00
N SER A 89 -4.47 1.52 4.25
CA SER A 89 -5.08 1.20 2.95
C SER A 89 -5.39 2.46 2.14
N ASN A 90 -5.77 2.26 0.88
CA ASN A 90 -6.40 3.28 0.06
C ASN A 90 -7.93 3.21 0.11
N ASN A 91 -8.49 2.05 0.48
CA ASN A 91 -9.94 1.87 0.52
C ASN A 91 -10.37 1.41 1.90
N PHE A 92 -11.49 1.96 2.35
CA PHE A 92 -12.04 1.67 3.67
C PHE A 92 -13.53 1.37 3.59
N SER A 93 -14.04 0.61 4.55
CA SER A 93 -15.47 0.36 4.70
C SER A 93 -15.89 0.55 6.15
N CYS A 94 -17.10 1.05 6.38
CA CYS A 94 -17.68 1.18 7.71
C CYS A 94 -19.16 0.90 7.66
N THR A 95 -19.63 -0.07 8.44
CA THR A 95 -21.06 -0.19 8.75
C THR A 95 -21.38 0.71 9.93
N MET A 96 -22.16 1.77 9.68
CA MET A 96 -22.43 2.83 10.62
C MET A 96 -23.48 2.38 11.66
N ALA A 97 -23.03 1.99 12.83
CA ALA A 97 -23.91 1.69 13.98
C ALA A 97 -24.11 2.90 14.91
N HIS A 98 -23.44 4.01 14.62
CA HIS A 98 -23.47 5.27 15.38
C HIS A 98 -23.56 6.46 14.42
N ASN A 99 -23.95 7.62 14.93
CA ASN A 99 -23.61 8.89 14.30
C ASN A 99 -22.11 9.07 14.45
N ILE A 100 -21.40 9.27 13.33
CA ILE A 100 -19.94 9.24 13.31
C ILE A 100 -19.38 10.63 13.00
N THR A 101 -18.40 11.06 13.78
CA THR A 101 -17.48 12.12 13.39
C THR A 101 -16.23 11.44 12.80
N PHE A 102 -16.04 11.54 11.49
CA PHE A 102 -14.79 11.15 10.84
C PHE A 102 -13.75 12.24 11.14
N ALA A 103 -12.85 11.95 12.07
CA ALA A 103 -11.79 12.88 12.46
C ALA A 103 -10.82 13.11 11.28
N ASN A 104 -9.92 14.08 11.41
CA ASN A 104 -8.86 14.29 10.44
C ASN A 104 -8.03 13.00 10.30
N PRO A 105 -7.87 12.45 9.09
CA PRO A 105 -7.06 11.26 8.88
C PRO A 105 -5.62 11.42 9.29
N THR A 106 -4.99 10.31 9.69
CA THR A 106 -3.56 10.24 9.98
C THR A 106 -2.79 9.70 8.78
N ASN A 107 -1.48 9.94 8.76
CA ASN A 107 -0.54 9.43 7.75
C ASN A 107 -0.93 9.75 6.29
N ALA A 108 -1.60 10.87 6.07
CA ALA A 108 -2.00 11.32 4.73
C ALA A 108 -0.78 11.74 3.91
N VAL A 109 -0.59 11.10 2.74
CA VAL A 109 0.51 11.40 1.81
C VAL A 109 -0.04 11.95 0.50
N ALA A 110 0.49 13.09 0.06
CA ALA A 110 0.06 13.74 -1.18
C ALA A 110 0.15 12.79 -2.39
N GLY A 111 -0.92 12.76 -3.20
CA GLY A 111 -1.07 11.88 -4.36
C GLY A 111 -1.76 10.55 -4.05
N GLN A 112 -1.97 10.20 -2.78
CA GLN A 112 -2.77 9.04 -2.42
C GLN A 112 -4.25 9.27 -2.78
N SER A 113 -4.92 8.25 -3.27
CA SER A 113 -6.34 8.30 -3.61
C SER A 113 -7.03 7.00 -3.25
N GLY A 114 -8.33 7.06 -2.99
CA GLY A 114 -9.11 5.89 -2.64
C GLY A 114 -10.57 6.19 -2.41
N SER A 115 -11.25 5.22 -1.77
CA SER A 115 -12.69 5.29 -1.50
C SER A 115 -13.01 4.84 -0.08
N ILE A 116 -14.02 5.48 0.52
CA ILE A 116 -14.60 5.09 1.81
C ILE A 116 -16.04 4.69 1.55
N PHE A 117 -16.38 3.43 1.83
CA PHE A 117 -17.73 2.88 1.70
C PHE A 117 -18.42 2.95 3.06
N LEU A 118 -19.54 3.68 3.12
CA LEU A 118 -20.31 3.87 4.34
C LEU A 118 -21.67 3.18 4.17
N THR A 119 -21.91 2.14 4.95
CA THR A 119 -23.16 1.40 4.93
C THR A 119 -23.96 1.72 6.17
N GLN A 120 -25.22 2.11 6.02
CA GLN A 120 -26.15 2.24 7.14
C GLN A 120 -26.38 0.87 7.79
N ASP A 121 -26.51 0.81 9.11
CA ASP A 121 -26.94 -0.41 9.78
C ASP A 121 -28.39 -0.75 9.44
N GLY A 122 -28.91 -1.87 10.00
CA GLY A 122 -30.29 -2.29 9.79
C GLY A 122 -31.34 -1.33 10.37
N THR A 123 -30.94 -0.37 11.19
CA THR A 123 -31.80 0.68 11.74
C THR A 123 -31.83 1.93 10.86
N GLY A 124 -30.71 2.25 10.22
CA GLY A 124 -30.54 3.48 9.46
C GLY A 124 -30.48 4.72 10.33
N SER A 125 -30.70 5.89 9.71
CA SER A 125 -30.72 7.22 10.37
C SER A 125 -29.37 7.63 11.00
N ARG A 126 -28.27 7.00 10.59
CA ARG A 126 -26.93 7.39 11.05
C ARG A 126 -26.42 8.57 10.24
N THR A 127 -25.88 9.56 10.93
CA THR A 127 -25.32 10.77 10.34
C THR A 127 -23.80 10.73 10.38
N GLY A 128 -23.14 11.41 9.41
CA GLY A 128 -21.70 11.62 9.36
C GLY A 128 -21.35 13.10 9.48
N SER A 129 -20.30 13.41 10.22
CA SER A 129 -19.62 14.70 10.20
C SER A 129 -18.14 14.51 9.92
N TRP A 130 -17.45 15.54 9.46
CA TRP A 130 -16.12 15.40 8.89
C TRP A 130 -15.14 16.38 9.52
N GLY A 131 -13.93 15.94 9.73
CA GLY A 131 -12.84 16.76 10.18
C GLY A 131 -12.44 17.84 9.14
N THR A 132 -11.75 18.86 9.61
CA THR A 132 -11.42 20.05 8.82
C THR A 132 -10.45 19.80 7.67
N ASN A 133 -9.79 18.63 7.63
CA ASN A 133 -8.89 18.27 6.52
C ASN A 133 -9.65 17.78 5.28
N PHE A 134 -10.95 17.48 5.40
CA PHE A 134 -11.77 17.10 4.25
C PHE A 134 -12.28 18.36 3.53
N ASP A 135 -11.85 18.51 2.29
CA ASP A 135 -12.25 19.61 1.40
C ASP A 135 -13.38 19.14 0.49
N TRP A 136 -14.56 19.73 0.64
CA TRP A 136 -15.75 19.40 -0.12
C TRP A 136 -16.04 20.45 -1.21
N ALA A 137 -16.66 20.02 -2.30
CA ALA A 137 -17.12 20.95 -3.34
C ALA A 137 -18.06 22.01 -2.74
N GLY A 138 -17.78 23.28 -2.98
CA GLY A 138 -18.54 24.37 -2.41
C GLY A 138 -18.37 24.55 -0.90
N GLY A 139 -17.41 23.87 -0.27
CA GLY A 139 -17.11 23.97 1.16
C GLY A 139 -18.13 23.31 2.08
N THR A 140 -19.10 22.54 1.53
CA THR A 140 -20.17 21.92 2.32
C THR A 140 -20.05 20.42 2.26
N ALA A 141 -19.94 19.77 3.43
CA ALA A 141 -19.94 18.32 3.53
C ALA A 141 -21.29 17.70 3.09
N PRO A 142 -21.27 16.52 2.47
CA PRO A 142 -22.51 15.87 2.04
C PRO A 142 -23.35 15.40 3.24
N THR A 143 -24.66 15.44 3.09
CA THR A 143 -25.58 14.73 3.98
C THR A 143 -25.68 13.28 3.52
N LEU A 144 -25.27 12.34 4.36
CA LEU A 144 -25.32 10.92 4.04
C LEU A 144 -26.76 10.41 3.92
N THR A 145 -26.94 9.36 3.11
CA THR A 145 -28.22 8.65 2.99
C THR A 145 -28.55 7.98 4.33
N THR A 146 -29.76 8.16 4.82
CA THR A 146 -30.20 7.65 6.14
C THR A 146 -31.05 6.39 6.07
N THR A 147 -31.38 5.91 4.88
CA THR A 147 -32.15 4.67 4.69
C THR A 147 -31.34 3.47 5.22
N ALA A 148 -31.99 2.57 5.95
CA ALA A 148 -31.35 1.34 6.43
C ALA A 148 -30.70 0.55 5.28
N ALA A 149 -29.54 0.02 5.52
CA ALA A 149 -28.68 -0.71 4.57
C ALA A 149 -28.23 0.07 3.33
N ALA A 150 -28.58 1.35 3.20
CA ALA A 150 -28.08 2.19 2.10
C ALA A 150 -26.54 2.34 2.17
N VAL A 151 -25.94 2.44 1.02
CA VAL A 151 -24.49 2.60 0.87
C VAL A 151 -24.17 3.95 0.23
N ASP A 152 -23.32 4.71 0.87
CA ASP A 152 -22.69 5.91 0.31
C ASP A 152 -21.20 5.64 0.09
N ARG A 153 -20.63 6.24 -0.96
CA ARG A 153 -19.20 6.18 -1.24
C ARG A 153 -18.61 7.58 -1.25
N ILE A 154 -17.51 7.72 -0.55
CA ILE A 154 -16.71 8.95 -0.54
C ILE A 154 -15.41 8.63 -1.28
N ASP A 155 -15.23 9.21 -2.45
CA ASP A 155 -13.97 9.13 -3.19
C ASP A 155 -13.07 10.30 -2.78
N TYR A 156 -11.78 10.06 -2.60
CA TYR A 156 -10.87 11.10 -2.14
C TYR A 156 -9.53 11.10 -2.87
N VAL A 157 -8.90 12.27 -2.89
CA VAL A 157 -7.51 12.47 -3.30
C VAL A 157 -6.82 13.34 -2.25
N VAL A 158 -5.70 12.88 -1.73
CA VAL A 158 -4.87 13.63 -0.79
C VAL A 158 -4.03 14.65 -1.55
N ARG A 159 -4.31 15.94 -1.34
CA ARG A 159 -3.53 17.04 -1.90
C ARG A 159 -2.34 17.39 -1.02
N SER A 160 -2.50 17.32 0.30
CA SER A 160 -1.44 17.50 1.30
C SER A 160 -1.82 16.78 2.59
N ALA A 161 -0.92 16.73 3.58
CA ALA A 161 -1.20 16.09 4.87
C ALA A 161 -2.42 16.68 5.62
N THR A 162 -2.88 17.87 5.23
CA THR A 162 -4.00 18.57 5.86
C THR A 162 -5.09 18.98 4.87
N SER A 163 -5.06 18.49 3.62
CA SER A 163 -6.04 18.81 2.58
C SER A 163 -6.36 17.53 1.79
N ILE A 164 -7.56 17.03 1.95
CA ILE A 164 -8.08 15.81 1.34
C ILE A 164 -9.33 16.20 0.57
N GLN A 165 -9.20 16.27 -0.75
CA GLN A 165 -10.33 16.59 -1.62
C GLN A 165 -11.25 15.38 -1.73
N ALA A 166 -12.52 15.55 -1.41
CA ALA A 166 -13.48 14.48 -1.33
C ALA A 166 -14.76 14.78 -2.12
N VAL A 167 -15.33 13.72 -2.69
CA VAL A 167 -16.59 13.74 -3.42
C VAL A 167 -17.45 12.57 -2.94
N ALA A 168 -18.74 12.83 -2.72
CA ALA A 168 -19.69 11.79 -2.32
C ALA A 168 -20.54 11.31 -3.50
N THR A 169 -20.72 10.00 -3.59
CA THR A 169 -21.76 9.35 -4.40
C THR A 169 -22.72 8.67 -3.42
N LEU A 170 -23.95 9.12 -3.41
CA LEU A 170 -24.93 8.74 -2.40
C LEU A 170 -25.92 7.70 -2.92
N ASN A 171 -26.44 6.87 -2.01
CA ASN A 171 -27.52 5.92 -2.27
C ASN A 171 -27.18 4.93 -3.41
N LEU A 172 -26.09 4.21 -3.28
CA LEU A 172 -25.58 3.28 -4.29
C LEU A 172 -26.25 1.89 -4.27
N SER A 173 -27.19 1.64 -3.39
CA SER A 173 -27.91 0.36 -3.25
C SER A 173 -29.41 0.55 -3.17
#